data_8fa62167e893fb1b6545eb20e5c14316
#
_entry.id   8fa62167e893fb1b6545eb20e5c14316
#
_cell.length_a   1.000
_cell.length_b   1.000
_cell.length_c   1.000
_cell.angle_alpha   90.00
_cell.angle_beta   90.00
_cell.angle_gamma   90.00
#
_symmetry.space_group_name_H-M   'P 1'
#
loop_
_entity.id
_entity.type
_entity.pdbx_description
1 polymer ?
#
loop_
_entity_poly.entity_id
_entity_poly.type
_entity_poly.pdbx_seq_one_letter_code
_entity_poly.pdbx_strand_id
1 'polypeptide(L)'
;MLHRTLSVLVAATTLLLLNCQSKSSQTDATSADSTAKAVSSTTSATTVSTNSATATKPVSGTLSPLDSLGLIGPKITGAILPGKRIVAYYGNPHSKKMGALGEYPKDDMLRRLDEAAKNWEQSDTAGVKVQTALHLVATSAQGAPGKDGYYRMRMTDRTIRKVIKWAAEHNSICFLDIQIGLAPLQPELDYMEKYLKLPYVHLGIDPEFSMKTGARPGTRIGTYDAADVNKAVSFLSRIARENSLPPKILVVHRFTQRMVTNYKSIKLDPNVQVVMHMDGWGPPSLKMDSYRDYIVKEPVQYTGFKLFYKNDLKKVDPRSNHKSPHLMTPTEVLALTPRPLYIQYQ
;
A
#
# COMPACT_ATOMS: atom_id res chain seq x y z
N MET A 1 48.30 8.18 -0.50
CA MET A 1 46.88 8.62 -0.40
C MET A 1 46.06 7.71 -1.26
N LEU A 2 45.42 6.69 -0.68
CA LEU A 2 44.62 5.69 -1.39
C LEU A 2 43.12 6.05 -1.20
N HIS A 3 42.48 6.46 -2.27
CA HIS A 3 41.03 6.64 -2.33
C HIS A 3 40.38 5.26 -2.44
N ARG A 4 39.79 4.77 -1.34
CA ARG A 4 38.89 3.61 -1.36
C ARG A 4 37.50 4.10 -1.76
N THR A 5 37.14 3.90 -3.02
CA THR A 5 35.76 3.99 -3.50
C THR A 5 34.96 2.81 -2.96
N LEU A 6 34.01 3.11 -2.07
CA LEU A 6 33.09 2.13 -1.50
C LEU A 6 31.97 1.88 -2.53
N SER A 7 32.12 0.84 -3.35
CA SER A 7 31.05 0.37 -4.24
C SER A 7 29.95 -0.29 -3.40
N VAL A 8 28.83 0.40 -3.25
CA VAL A 8 27.61 -0.19 -2.65
C VAL A 8 26.98 -1.12 -3.68
N LEU A 9 27.25 -2.41 -3.54
CA LEU A 9 26.62 -3.46 -4.33
C LEU A 9 25.18 -3.66 -3.82
N VAL A 10 24.22 -3.03 -4.48
CA VAL A 10 22.79 -3.33 -4.27
C VAL A 10 22.51 -4.67 -4.96
N ALA A 11 22.54 -5.74 -4.19
CA ALA A 11 22.13 -7.06 -4.67
C ALA A 11 20.61 -7.06 -4.88
N ALA A 12 20.18 -6.93 -6.13
CA ALA A 12 18.82 -7.25 -6.52
C ALA A 12 18.68 -8.77 -6.44
N THR A 13 18.09 -9.27 -5.38
CA THR A 13 17.72 -10.67 -5.23
C THR A 13 16.61 -10.98 -6.22
N THR A 14 16.95 -11.72 -7.27
CA THR A 14 15.97 -12.40 -8.13
C THR A 14 15.37 -13.51 -7.30
N LEU A 15 14.14 -13.31 -6.81
CA LEU A 15 13.42 -14.31 -6.04
C LEU A 15 13.02 -15.46 -6.99
N LEU A 16 13.68 -16.58 -6.91
CA LEU A 16 13.22 -17.86 -7.45
C LEU A 16 12.09 -18.36 -6.53
N LEU A 17 10.86 -18.13 -6.95
CA LEU A 17 9.69 -18.72 -6.28
C LEU A 17 9.63 -20.22 -6.58
N LEU A 18 10.04 -21.03 -5.64
CA LEU A 18 9.68 -22.46 -5.60
C LEU A 18 8.20 -22.57 -5.23
N ASN A 19 7.43 -23.07 -6.19
CA ASN A 19 6.01 -23.34 -6.07
C ASN A 19 5.80 -24.52 -5.11
N CYS A 20 5.42 -24.27 -3.85
CA CYS A 20 4.91 -25.31 -2.95
C CYS A 20 3.40 -25.44 -3.16
N GLN A 21 2.98 -26.41 -3.97
CA GLN A 21 1.61 -26.91 -3.99
C GLN A 21 1.34 -27.71 -2.71
N SER A 22 0.49 -27.22 -1.85
CA SER A 22 -0.09 -28.03 -0.78
C SER A 22 -1.34 -28.76 -1.31
N LYS A 23 -1.27 -30.08 -1.34
CA LYS A 23 -2.43 -30.96 -1.54
C LYS A 23 -3.40 -30.78 -0.37
N SER A 24 -4.65 -30.46 -0.68
CA SER A 24 -5.77 -30.51 0.28
C SER A 24 -6.18 -31.98 0.46
N SER A 25 -6.09 -32.49 1.66
CA SER A 25 -6.78 -33.71 2.09
C SER A 25 -8.14 -33.30 2.69
N GLN A 26 -9.20 -33.75 2.05
CA GLN A 26 -10.55 -33.77 2.61
C GLN A 26 -10.61 -34.75 3.79
N THR A 27 -11.22 -34.32 4.88
CA THR A 27 -11.81 -35.21 5.87
C THR A 27 -13.20 -34.70 6.19
N ASP A 28 -14.18 -35.56 5.89
CA ASP A 28 -15.58 -35.43 6.27
C ASP A 28 -15.76 -35.48 7.79
N ALA A 29 -16.62 -34.64 8.33
CA ALA A 29 -17.24 -34.87 9.65
C ALA A 29 -18.62 -34.22 9.73
N THR A 30 -19.59 -35.08 9.75
CA THR A 30 -20.97 -35.10 10.19
C THR A 30 -21.51 -33.93 11.03
N SER A 31 -22.77 -33.67 10.69
CA SER A 31 -23.77 -32.81 11.27
C SER A 31 -24.11 -33.09 12.76
N ALA A 32 -24.40 -32.03 13.50
CA ALA A 32 -25.31 -32.09 14.64
C ALA A 32 -26.14 -30.80 14.72
N ASP A 33 -27.42 -31.03 14.71
CA ASP A 33 -28.55 -30.12 14.80
C ASP A 33 -28.71 -29.60 16.24
N SER A 34 -29.03 -28.32 16.46
CA SER A 34 -29.83 -27.88 17.62
C SER A 34 -30.43 -26.50 17.44
N THR A 35 -31.69 -26.54 17.38
CA THR A 35 -32.83 -25.63 17.45
C THR A 35 -32.67 -24.26 18.14
N ALA A 36 -33.39 -23.35 17.52
CA ALA A 36 -33.70 -21.97 17.82
C ALA A 36 -34.35 -21.67 19.15
N LYS A 37 -34.15 -20.45 19.64
CA LYS A 37 -35.21 -19.69 20.32
C LYS A 37 -35.10 -18.21 20.03
N ALA A 38 -36.14 -17.67 19.44
CA ALA A 38 -36.36 -16.25 19.23
C ALA A 38 -36.77 -15.58 20.53
N VAL A 39 -36.28 -14.40 20.83
CA VAL A 39 -36.87 -13.47 21.80
C VAL A 39 -36.96 -12.09 21.14
N SER A 40 -38.23 -11.66 21.04
CA SER A 40 -38.69 -10.34 20.64
C SER A 40 -38.49 -9.34 21.80
N SER A 41 -38.00 -8.13 21.54
CA SER A 41 -38.29 -6.98 22.42
C SER A 41 -38.23 -5.66 21.67
N THR A 42 -39.36 -5.10 21.54
CA THR A 42 -39.92 -3.74 21.55
C THR A 42 -38.96 -2.52 21.41
N THR A 43 -39.38 -1.72 20.45
CA THR A 43 -39.04 -0.32 20.14
C THR A 43 -39.26 0.64 21.33
N SER A 44 -38.32 1.59 21.53
CA SER A 44 -38.61 2.88 22.16
C SER A 44 -37.85 3.98 21.41
N ALA A 45 -38.60 4.88 20.83
CA ALA A 45 -38.12 6.08 20.18
C ALA A 45 -37.73 7.14 21.23
N THR A 46 -36.53 7.69 21.12
CA THR A 46 -36.13 8.86 21.88
C THR A 46 -35.73 9.97 20.90
N THR A 47 -36.48 11.05 20.98
CA THR A 47 -36.27 12.33 20.27
C THR A 47 -34.94 12.95 20.67
N VAL A 48 -34.09 13.27 19.68
CA VAL A 48 -32.85 14.02 19.89
C VAL A 48 -33.06 15.47 19.50
N SER A 49 -32.85 16.33 20.48
CA SER A 49 -32.83 17.78 20.41
C SER A 49 -31.64 18.27 19.58
N THR A 50 -31.91 19.20 18.67
CA THR A 50 -30.92 19.92 17.87
C THR A 50 -30.17 20.93 18.74
N ASN A 51 -28.85 20.72 18.92
CA ASN A 51 -27.98 21.74 19.46
C ASN A 51 -27.09 22.36 18.37
N SER A 52 -27.19 23.66 18.29
CA SER A 52 -26.48 24.62 17.46
C SER A 52 -24.96 24.45 17.53
N ALA A 53 -24.31 24.27 16.36
CA ALA A 53 -22.86 24.25 16.25
C ALA A 53 -22.29 25.68 16.31
N THR A 54 -21.54 25.94 17.37
CA THR A 54 -20.72 27.14 17.52
C THR A 54 -19.50 27.03 16.61
N ALA A 55 -19.37 27.97 15.67
CA ALA A 55 -18.23 28.06 14.76
C ALA A 55 -16.96 28.41 15.57
N THR A 56 -16.03 27.49 15.68
CA THR A 56 -14.68 27.73 16.21
C THR A 56 -13.82 28.43 15.14
N LYS A 57 -13.26 29.58 15.51
CA LYS A 57 -12.26 30.34 14.72
C LYS A 57 -11.05 29.46 14.38
N PRO A 58 -10.42 29.65 13.20
CA PRO A 58 -9.21 28.92 12.85
C PRO A 58 -8.07 29.30 13.79
N VAL A 59 -7.54 28.31 14.48
CA VAL A 59 -6.30 28.44 15.25
C VAL A 59 -5.17 28.67 14.25
N SER A 60 -4.46 29.79 14.38
CA SER A 60 -3.21 30.08 13.68
C SER A 60 -2.18 29.00 14.06
N GLY A 61 -2.09 27.95 13.26
CA GLY A 61 -1.11 26.88 13.45
C GLY A 61 0.27 27.38 13.08
N THR A 62 1.22 27.24 14.00
CA THR A 62 2.66 27.33 13.70
C THR A 62 2.98 26.35 12.58
N LEU A 63 3.52 26.86 11.47
CA LEU A 63 3.98 26.07 10.33
C LEU A 63 4.88 24.93 10.81
N SER A 64 4.64 23.69 10.36
CA SER A 64 5.51 22.56 10.68
C SER A 64 6.91 22.82 10.13
N PRO A 65 7.98 22.24 10.72
CA PRO A 65 9.34 22.38 10.19
C PRO A 65 9.49 21.94 8.72
N LEU A 66 8.51 21.22 8.17
CA LEU A 66 8.45 20.80 6.77
C LEU A 66 7.77 21.85 5.88
N ASP A 67 6.84 22.62 6.42
CA ASP A 67 6.19 23.74 5.71
C ASP A 67 7.20 24.87 5.42
N SER A 68 8.20 25.05 6.30
CA SER A 68 9.30 25.99 6.11
C SER A 68 10.20 25.68 4.91
N LEU A 69 10.07 24.47 4.32
CA LEU A 69 10.82 24.07 3.13
C LEU A 69 10.13 24.44 1.82
N GLY A 70 8.99 25.13 1.85
CA GLY A 70 8.22 25.52 0.66
C GLY A 70 7.68 24.35 -0.15
N LEU A 71 7.46 23.19 0.50
CA LEU A 71 6.88 22.00 -0.12
C LEU A 71 5.34 22.14 -0.20
N ILE A 72 4.88 23.03 -1.07
CA ILE A 72 3.45 23.18 -1.38
C ILE A 72 3.07 22.02 -2.30
N GLY A 73 2.40 21.02 -1.74
CA GLY A 73 1.85 19.88 -2.49
C GLY A 73 0.37 20.07 -2.83
N PRO A 74 -0.26 19.02 -3.38
CA PRO A 74 -1.68 19.07 -3.75
C PRO A 74 -2.56 19.42 -2.55
N LYS A 75 -3.54 20.29 -2.80
CA LYS A 75 -4.54 20.64 -1.79
C LYS A 75 -5.53 19.48 -1.62
N ILE A 76 -5.45 18.80 -0.51
CA ILE A 76 -6.36 17.71 -0.14
C ILE A 76 -7.39 18.25 0.85
N THR A 77 -8.66 18.30 0.45
CA THR A 77 -9.75 18.89 1.25
C THR A 77 -10.65 17.86 1.93
N GLY A 78 -10.39 16.58 1.74
CA GLY A 78 -11.20 15.49 2.29
C GLY A 78 -10.64 14.13 1.93
N ALA A 79 -11.45 13.09 2.06
CA ALA A 79 -11.10 11.74 1.65
C ALA A 79 -10.89 11.66 0.13
N ILE A 80 -9.81 11.04 -0.31
CA ILE A 80 -9.51 10.86 -1.74
C ILE A 80 -10.37 9.73 -2.30
N LEU A 81 -10.43 8.61 -1.62
CA LEU A 81 -11.24 7.45 -1.99
C LEU A 81 -12.65 7.56 -1.40
N PRO A 82 -13.69 7.09 -2.08
CA PRO A 82 -13.70 6.52 -3.43
C PRO A 82 -13.84 7.56 -4.56
N GLY A 83 -13.83 8.86 -4.25
CA GLY A 83 -14.11 9.94 -5.21
C GLY A 83 -13.10 10.03 -6.37
N LYS A 84 -11.87 9.55 -6.16
CA LYS A 84 -10.85 9.44 -7.19
C LYS A 84 -10.22 8.04 -7.18
N ARG A 85 -9.68 7.63 -8.33
CA ARG A 85 -8.75 6.49 -8.41
C ARG A 85 -7.32 6.99 -8.25
N ILE A 86 -6.48 6.25 -7.53
CA ILE A 86 -5.07 6.56 -7.41
C ILE A 86 -4.29 5.73 -8.41
N VAL A 87 -3.41 6.38 -9.19
CA VAL A 87 -2.43 5.72 -10.05
C VAL A 87 -1.04 6.09 -9.55
N ALA A 88 -0.29 5.10 -9.10
CA ALA A 88 0.99 5.27 -8.42
C ALA A 88 2.15 4.63 -9.18
N TYR A 89 3.30 5.32 -9.24
CA TYR A 89 4.58 4.74 -9.62
C TYR A 89 5.38 4.35 -8.38
N TYR A 90 5.68 3.06 -8.28
CA TYR A 90 6.38 2.44 -7.14
C TYR A 90 7.87 2.27 -7.41
N GLY A 91 8.69 2.36 -6.37
CA GLY A 91 10.11 2.03 -6.45
C GLY A 91 10.99 2.91 -5.59
N ASN A 92 12.24 3.08 -6.03
CA ASN A 92 13.24 3.87 -5.32
C ASN A 92 14.16 4.57 -6.30
N PRO A 93 14.41 5.89 -6.18
CA PRO A 93 15.24 6.66 -7.11
C PRO A 93 16.72 6.24 -7.16
N HIS A 94 17.16 5.40 -6.22
CA HIS A 94 18.52 4.83 -6.22
C HIS A 94 18.62 3.48 -6.93
N SER A 95 17.51 2.93 -7.44
CA SER A 95 17.50 1.60 -8.09
C SER A 95 16.62 1.57 -9.33
N LYS A 96 17.23 1.47 -10.49
CA LYS A 96 16.52 1.26 -11.78
C LYS A 96 15.78 -0.08 -11.85
N LYS A 97 16.10 -1.02 -10.95
CA LYS A 97 15.51 -2.38 -10.96
C LYS A 97 14.37 -2.54 -9.95
N MET A 98 14.15 -1.55 -9.08
CA MET A 98 13.15 -1.64 -8.01
C MET A 98 11.75 -1.21 -8.47
N GLY A 99 11.64 -0.48 -9.57
CA GLY A 99 10.36 -0.09 -10.14
C GLY A 99 10.38 1.24 -10.87
N ALA A 100 9.21 1.61 -11.42
CA ALA A 100 9.02 2.75 -12.32
C ALA A 100 9.50 4.09 -11.74
N LEU A 101 9.37 4.30 -10.41
CA LEU A 101 9.82 5.52 -9.73
C LEU A 101 11.32 5.79 -9.90
N GLY A 102 12.15 4.75 -10.03
CA GLY A 102 13.61 4.89 -10.15
C GLY A 102 14.17 4.46 -11.50
N GLU A 103 13.36 3.92 -12.39
CA GLU A 103 13.81 3.38 -13.68
C GLU A 103 14.23 4.49 -14.65
N TYR A 104 13.51 5.60 -14.64
CA TYR A 104 13.68 6.72 -15.55
C TYR A 104 14.14 7.99 -14.82
N PRO A 105 14.75 8.97 -15.53
CA PRO A 105 14.95 10.31 -14.99
C PRO A 105 13.60 10.92 -14.54
N LYS A 106 13.64 11.86 -13.57
CA LYS A 106 12.45 12.45 -12.94
C LYS A 106 11.37 12.87 -13.96
N ASP A 107 11.75 13.68 -14.94
CA ASP A 107 10.77 14.30 -15.84
C ASP A 107 10.15 13.26 -16.79
N ASP A 108 10.93 12.28 -17.27
CA ASP A 108 10.41 11.18 -18.09
C ASP A 108 9.52 10.23 -17.25
N MET A 109 9.91 9.96 -16.01
CA MET A 109 9.09 9.18 -15.06
C MET A 109 7.73 9.85 -14.82
N LEU A 110 7.70 11.16 -14.56
CA LEU A 110 6.47 11.91 -14.32
C LEU A 110 5.59 11.97 -15.57
N ARG A 111 6.16 12.23 -16.74
CA ARG A 111 5.43 12.20 -18.01
C ARG A 111 4.76 10.84 -18.26
N ARG A 112 5.46 9.75 -18.01
CA ARG A 112 4.89 8.38 -18.12
C ARG A 112 3.79 8.12 -17.11
N LEU A 113 3.90 8.66 -15.90
CA LEU A 113 2.85 8.59 -14.89
C LEU A 113 1.59 9.33 -15.36
N ASP A 114 1.74 10.50 -15.97
CA ASP A 114 0.61 11.26 -16.54
C ASP A 114 -0.06 10.52 -17.71
N GLU A 115 0.73 9.91 -18.59
CA GLU A 115 0.21 9.07 -19.67
C GLU A 115 -0.59 7.88 -19.13
N ALA A 116 -0.07 7.20 -18.10
CA ALA A 116 -0.79 6.13 -17.43
C ALA A 116 -2.09 6.64 -16.80
N ALA A 117 -2.04 7.75 -16.06
CA ALA A 117 -3.22 8.37 -15.45
C ALA A 117 -4.30 8.72 -16.48
N LYS A 118 -3.90 9.33 -17.61
CA LYS A 118 -4.80 9.65 -18.71
C LYS A 118 -5.45 8.41 -19.32
N ASN A 119 -4.68 7.32 -19.50
CA ASN A 119 -5.23 6.06 -20.01
C ASN A 119 -6.28 5.47 -19.06
N TRP A 120 -6.07 5.57 -17.74
CA TRP A 120 -7.06 5.14 -16.74
C TRP A 120 -8.33 5.98 -16.80
N GLU A 121 -8.22 7.31 -16.91
CA GLU A 121 -9.39 8.19 -17.04
C GLU A 121 -10.19 7.91 -18.32
N GLN A 122 -9.51 7.71 -19.45
CA GLN A 122 -10.14 7.42 -20.74
C GLN A 122 -10.82 6.05 -20.77
N SER A 123 -10.29 5.08 -20.04
CA SER A 123 -10.86 3.71 -20.01
C SER A 123 -12.02 3.58 -19.01
N ASP A 124 -12.19 4.51 -18.06
CA ASP A 124 -13.22 4.42 -17.03
C ASP A 124 -14.52 5.09 -17.50
N THR A 125 -15.47 4.29 -17.94
CA THR A 125 -16.81 4.75 -18.38
C THR A 125 -17.63 5.38 -17.25
N ALA A 126 -17.26 5.18 -15.97
CA ALA A 126 -17.89 5.84 -14.83
C ALA A 126 -17.34 7.26 -14.59
N GLY A 127 -16.34 7.70 -15.34
CA GLY A 127 -15.78 9.04 -15.26
C GLY A 127 -14.98 9.35 -14.00
N VAL A 128 -14.53 8.31 -13.27
CA VAL A 128 -13.73 8.47 -12.05
C VAL A 128 -12.40 9.12 -12.38
N LYS A 129 -12.15 10.30 -11.78
CA LYS A 129 -10.89 11.02 -11.96
C LYS A 129 -9.71 10.35 -11.29
N VAL A 130 -8.52 10.55 -11.86
CA VAL A 130 -7.27 9.99 -11.32
C VAL A 130 -6.55 11.03 -10.45
N GLN A 131 -6.03 10.55 -9.32
CA GLN A 131 -5.00 11.21 -8.53
C GLN A 131 -3.68 10.46 -8.75
N THR A 132 -2.70 11.13 -9.31
CA THR A 132 -1.36 10.57 -9.47
C THR A 132 -0.64 10.46 -8.14
N ALA A 133 0.26 9.46 -8.02
CA ALA A 133 1.03 9.23 -6.79
C ALA A 133 2.46 8.76 -7.09
N LEU A 134 3.40 9.14 -6.22
CA LEU A 134 4.71 8.52 -6.13
C LEU A 134 4.76 7.64 -4.88
N HIS A 135 5.11 6.37 -5.03
CA HIS A 135 5.16 5.42 -3.92
C HIS A 135 6.61 4.95 -3.70
N LEU A 136 7.26 5.59 -2.73
CA LEU A 136 8.67 5.36 -2.39
C LEU A 136 8.82 4.19 -1.43
N VAL A 137 9.67 3.23 -1.75
CA VAL A 137 10.18 2.26 -0.77
C VAL A 137 11.12 3.01 0.17
N ALA A 138 10.56 3.53 1.27
CA ALA A 138 11.25 4.41 2.23
C ALA A 138 12.05 3.61 3.27
N THR A 139 11.60 2.41 3.61
CA THR A 139 12.39 1.39 4.32
C THR A 139 12.37 0.12 3.49
N SER A 140 13.55 -0.34 3.06
CA SER A 140 13.70 -1.51 2.19
C SER A 140 14.27 -2.69 2.95
N ALA A 141 13.62 -3.85 2.87
CA ALA A 141 14.17 -5.11 3.36
C ALA A 141 15.48 -5.46 2.63
N GLN A 142 16.41 -6.09 3.33
CA GLN A 142 17.75 -6.40 2.85
C GLN A 142 18.09 -7.86 3.06
N GLY A 143 18.92 -8.43 2.17
CA GLY A 143 19.47 -9.76 2.33
C GLY A 143 20.59 -9.87 3.37
N ALA A 144 21.12 -8.74 3.85
CA ALA A 144 22.17 -8.65 4.88
C ALA A 144 21.62 -7.98 6.15
N PRO A 145 22.15 -8.33 7.34
CA PRO A 145 21.59 -7.89 8.61
C PRO A 145 21.65 -6.38 8.84
N GLY A 146 22.58 -5.68 8.17
CA GLY A 146 22.86 -4.28 8.47
C GLY A 146 23.61 -4.10 9.80
N LYS A 147 23.75 -2.85 10.26
CA LYS A 147 24.45 -2.55 11.51
C LYS A 147 23.67 -2.97 12.76
N ASP A 148 22.35 -2.97 12.68
CA ASP A 148 21.44 -3.22 13.79
C ASP A 148 20.82 -4.64 13.77
N GLY A 149 21.19 -5.47 12.81
CA GLY A 149 20.73 -6.86 12.70
C GLY A 149 19.31 -7.02 12.14
N TYR A 150 18.62 -5.94 11.77
CA TYR A 150 17.22 -6.01 11.38
C TYR A 150 16.96 -6.31 9.91
N TYR A 151 17.97 -6.53 9.09
CA TYR A 151 17.82 -6.85 7.67
C TYR A 151 16.96 -5.85 6.92
N ARG A 152 17.13 -4.56 7.23
CA ARG A 152 16.45 -3.48 6.52
C ARG A 152 17.35 -2.24 6.43
N MET A 153 17.03 -1.38 5.47
CA MET A 153 17.72 -0.12 5.25
C MET A 153 16.70 1.01 5.09
N ARG A 154 16.73 1.99 5.98
CA ARG A 154 15.94 3.22 5.86
C ARG A 154 16.58 4.13 4.83
N MET A 155 15.78 4.72 3.96
CA MET A 155 16.24 5.80 3.11
C MET A 155 16.59 7.03 3.95
N THR A 156 17.59 7.78 3.48
CA THR A 156 17.99 9.01 4.16
C THR A 156 16.88 10.06 4.08
N ASP A 157 16.84 10.97 5.06
CA ASP A 157 15.94 12.13 5.05
C ASP A 157 16.02 12.90 3.72
N ARG A 158 17.22 13.08 3.17
CA ARG A 158 17.43 13.71 1.86
C ARG A 158 16.69 12.99 0.73
N THR A 159 16.72 11.66 0.70
CA THR A 159 16.04 10.87 -0.33
C THR A 159 14.53 10.96 -0.19
N ILE A 160 14.00 10.81 1.04
CA ILE A 160 12.56 10.89 1.30
C ILE A 160 12.03 12.28 0.91
N ARG A 161 12.67 13.34 1.38
CA ARG A 161 12.30 14.73 1.02
C ARG A 161 12.38 14.99 -0.48
N LYS A 162 13.38 14.42 -1.17
CA LYS A 162 13.51 14.55 -2.62
C LYS A 162 12.27 14.00 -3.34
N VAL A 163 11.77 12.81 -2.96
CA VAL A 163 10.59 12.22 -3.61
C VAL A 163 9.31 12.97 -3.22
N ILE A 164 9.17 13.36 -1.95
CA ILE A 164 8.04 14.20 -1.50
C ILE A 164 8.02 15.53 -2.29
N LYS A 165 9.19 16.15 -2.51
CA LYS A 165 9.30 17.37 -3.34
C LYS A 165 8.87 17.12 -4.78
N TRP A 166 9.28 16.00 -5.39
CA TRP A 166 8.84 15.64 -6.74
C TRP A 166 7.33 15.48 -6.83
N ALA A 167 6.72 14.81 -5.83
CA ALA A 167 5.27 14.65 -5.76
C ALA A 167 4.57 16.02 -5.61
N ALA A 168 5.04 16.88 -4.71
CA ALA A 168 4.50 18.21 -4.49
C ALA A 168 4.54 19.08 -5.76
N GLU A 169 5.70 19.17 -6.41
CA GLU A 169 5.90 19.92 -7.66
C GLU A 169 5.00 19.43 -8.81
N HIS A 170 4.68 18.14 -8.81
CA HIS A 170 3.84 17.49 -9.83
C HIS A 170 2.35 17.45 -9.44
N ASN A 171 1.95 18.06 -8.35
CA ASN A 171 0.58 17.99 -7.81
C ASN A 171 0.11 16.53 -7.55
N SER A 172 1.05 15.63 -7.27
CA SER A 172 0.82 14.23 -6.90
C SER A 172 0.82 14.04 -5.39
N ILE A 173 0.17 12.99 -4.91
CA ILE A 173 0.34 12.51 -3.54
C ILE A 173 1.56 11.60 -3.43
N CYS A 174 2.05 11.36 -2.23
CA CYS A 174 3.22 10.53 -1.98
C CYS A 174 2.88 9.43 -0.98
N PHE A 175 3.33 8.21 -1.23
CA PHE A 175 3.33 7.13 -0.25
C PHE A 175 4.75 6.81 0.19
N LEU A 176 4.91 6.54 1.47
CA LEU A 176 6.15 6.02 2.06
C LEU A 176 5.91 4.58 2.47
N ASP A 177 6.59 3.65 1.81
CA ASP A 177 6.43 2.21 2.02
C ASP A 177 7.45 1.66 2.99
N ILE A 178 7.02 0.75 3.86
CA ILE A 178 7.83 0.17 4.93
C ILE A 178 7.93 -1.34 4.79
N GLN A 179 9.16 -1.82 4.55
CA GLN A 179 9.55 -3.23 4.56
C GLN A 179 10.47 -3.46 5.77
N ILE A 180 9.90 -3.92 6.88
CA ILE A 180 10.57 -3.88 8.20
C ILE A 180 11.69 -4.90 8.41
N GLY A 181 11.77 -5.96 7.60
CA GLY A 181 12.71 -7.06 7.87
C GLY A 181 12.40 -7.74 9.21
N LEU A 182 13.39 -7.79 10.10
CA LEU A 182 13.27 -8.29 11.47
C LEU A 182 12.92 -7.19 12.49
N ALA A 183 12.83 -5.92 12.06
CA ALA A 183 12.53 -4.82 12.98
C ALA A 183 11.08 -4.88 13.47
N PRO A 184 10.78 -4.37 14.67
CA PRO A 184 9.42 -4.10 15.07
C PRO A 184 8.82 -2.95 14.22
N LEU A 185 7.50 -2.98 14.00
CA LEU A 185 6.81 -1.99 13.15
C LEU A 185 6.86 -0.58 13.76
N GLN A 186 6.70 -0.44 15.07
CA GLN A 186 6.54 0.88 15.71
C GLN A 186 7.71 1.85 15.43
N PRO A 187 8.99 1.48 15.61
CA PRO A 187 10.10 2.39 15.30
C PRO A 187 10.19 2.81 13.83
N GLU A 188 9.63 2.02 12.91
CA GLU A 188 9.56 2.39 11.50
C GLU A 188 8.43 3.41 11.26
N LEU A 189 7.29 3.27 11.93
CA LEU A 189 6.21 4.26 11.93
C LEU A 189 6.69 5.60 12.50
N ASP A 190 7.37 5.57 13.65
CA ASP A 190 7.90 6.78 14.31
C ASP A 190 8.91 7.52 13.41
N TYR A 191 9.73 6.77 12.67
CA TYR A 191 10.68 7.38 11.71
C TYR A 191 9.95 8.12 10.58
N MET A 192 8.76 7.67 10.18
CA MET A 192 7.96 8.29 9.11
C MET A 192 7.07 9.44 9.60
N GLU A 193 6.82 9.57 10.91
CA GLU A 193 5.83 10.49 11.48
C GLU A 193 5.95 11.92 10.95
N LYS A 194 7.17 12.47 10.94
CA LYS A 194 7.41 13.86 10.51
C LYS A 194 6.98 14.14 9.08
N TYR A 195 7.05 13.13 8.19
CA TYR A 195 6.61 13.27 6.79
C TYR A 195 5.10 13.06 6.65
N LEU A 196 4.53 12.17 7.47
CA LEU A 196 3.11 11.87 7.46
C LEU A 196 2.24 13.04 7.99
N LYS A 197 2.85 14.04 8.59
CA LYS A 197 2.20 15.33 8.95
C LYS A 197 1.89 16.21 7.73
N LEU A 198 2.45 15.91 6.54
CA LEU A 198 2.05 16.56 5.30
C LEU A 198 0.72 15.97 4.80
N PRO A 199 -0.27 16.80 4.40
CA PRO A 199 -1.61 16.31 4.04
C PRO A 199 -1.62 15.32 2.88
N TYR A 200 -0.70 15.44 1.94
CA TYR A 200 -0.57 14.61 0.73
C TYR A 200 0.45 13.46 0.87
N VAL A 201 0.97 13.20 2.07
CA VAL A 201 1.87 12.06 2.33
C VAL A 201 1.14 10.98 3.10
N HIS A 202 1.18 9.76 2.60
CA HIS A 202 0.46 8.59 3.06
C HIS A 202 1.43 7.43 3.35
N LEU A 203 0.92 6.28 3.79
CA LEU A 203 1.73 5.15 4.23
C LEU A 203 1.42 3.88 3.44
N GLY A 204 2.47 3.10 3.12
CA GLY A 204 2.39 1.70 2.74
C GLY A 204 3.06 0.81 3.77
N ILE A 205 2.53 -0.37 4.00
CA ILE A 205 3.16 -1.43 4.80
C ILE A 205 3.17 -2.72 4.01
N ASP A 206 4.32 -3.40 4.02
CA ASP A 206 4.53 -4.60 3.22
C ASP A 206 4.71 -5.84 4.11
N PRO A 207 3.64 -6.65 4.29
CA PRO A 207 3.70 -7.88 5.06
C PRO A 207 4.70 -8.91 4.53
N GLU A 208 4.99 -8.91 3.20
CA GLU A 208 5.94 -9.85 2.59
C GLU A 208 7.28 -9.86 3.34
N PHE A 209 7.70 -8.69 3.79
CA PHE A 209 8.98 -8.52 4.49
C PHE A 209 8.85 -8.31 6.01
N SER A 210 7.73 -8.69 6.62
CA SER A 210 7.57 -8.74 8.07
C SER A 210 7.98 -10.11 8.61
N MET A 211 9.27 -10.25 8.94
CA MET A 211 9.90 -11.55 9.22
C MET A 211 9.80 -11.95 10.69
N LYS A 212 8.58 -12.02 11.25
CA LYS A 212 8.32 -12.37 12.66
C LYS A 212 8.91 -13.72 13.11
N THR A 213 9.18 -14.60 12.16
CA THR A 213 9.79 -15.92 12.44
C THR A 213 11.31 -15.88 12.58
N GLY A 214 11.94 -14.71 12.42
CA GLY A 214 13.39 -14.57 12.40
C GLY A 214 14.07 -15.00 11.09
N ALA A 215 13.28 -15.40 10.08
CA ALA A 215 13.83 -15.77 8.78
C ALA A 215 14.41 -14.53 8.05
N ARG A 216 15.43 -14.74 7.23
CA ARG A 216 15.99 -13.67 6.40
C ARG A 216 14.97 -13.23 5.34
N PRO A 217 14.77 -11.91 5.11
CA PRO A 217 13.93 -11.40 4.04
C PRO A 217 14.27 -12.02 2.68
N GLY A 218 13.23 -12.31 1.89
CA GLY A 218 13.38 -12.95 0.59
C GLY A 218 13.54 -14.47 0.61
N THR A 219 13.69 -15.11 1.78
CA THR A 219 13.72 -16.58 1.91
C THR A 219 12.34 -17.17 2.18
N ARG A 220 11.44 -16.38 2.72
CA ARG A 220 10.03 -16.72 2.99
C ARG A 220 9.19 -15.46 2.85
N ILE A 221 7.91 -15.63 2.60
CA ILE A 221 6.92 -14.55 2.67
C ILE A 221 6.59 -14.29 4.14
N GLY A 222 6.64 -13.03 4.54
CA GLY A 222 6.35 -12.58 5.89
C GLY A 222 4.84 -12.44 6.16
N THR A 223 4.50 -11.91 7.33
CA THR A 223 3.12 -11.83 7.81
C THR A 223 2.92 -10.59 8.68
N TYR A 224 1.81 -9.89 8.49
CA TYR A 224 1.18 -9.02 9.48
C TYR A 224 -0.10 -9.66 10.00
N ASP A 225 -0.33 -9.54 11.30
CA ASP A 225 -1.64 -9.79 11.89
C ASP A 225 -2.50 -8.52 11.84
N ALA A 226 -3.82 -8.68 11.97
CA ALA A 226 -4.72 -7.53 12.09
C ALA A 226 -4.27 -6.53 13.18
N ALA A 227 -3.63 -7.00 14.25
CA ALA A 227 -3.07 -6.15 15.30
C ALA A 227 -1.99 -5.20 14.77
N ASP A 228 -1.15 -5.64 13.83
CA ASP A 228 -0.13 -4.80 13.20
C ASP A 228 -0.76 -3.74 12.29
N VAL A 229 -1.76 -4.15 11.50
CA VAL A 229 -2.53 -3.23 10.65
C VAL A 229 -3.25 -2.20 11.51
N ASN A 230 -3.91 -2.62 12.60
CA ASN A 230 -4.59 -1.73 13.54
C ASN A 230 -3.61 -0.75 14.21
N LYS A 231 -2.38 -1.17 14.48
CA LYS A 231 -1.34 -0.27 14.98
C LYS A 231 -1.04 0.86 13.98
N ALA A 232 -0.86 0.52 12.68
CA ALA A 232 -0.64 1.50 11.62
C ALA A 232 -1.86 2.42 11.43
N VAL A 233 -3.08 1.87 11.47
CA VAL A 233 -4.33 2.65 11.41
C VAL A 233 -4.41 3.64 12.58
N SER A 234 -4.22 3.18 13.81
CA SER A 234 -4.27 4.03 15.01
C SER A 234 -3.20 5.12 14.97
N PHE A 235 -2.01 4.79 14.47
CA PHE A 235 -0.90 5.74 14.30
C PHE A 235 -1.26 6.86 13.31
N LEU A 236 -1.78 6.50 12.12
CA LEU A 236 -2.19 7.46 11.11
C LEU A 236 -3.39 8.30 11.56
N SER A 237 -4.37 7.69 12.23
CA SER A 237 -5.53 8.39 12.78
C SER A 237 -5.12 9.44 13.81
N ARG A 238 -4.18 9.09 14.71
CA ARG A 238 -3.60 10.06 15.66
C ARG A 238 -2.98 11.25 14.93
N ILE A 239 -2.10 10.99 13.95
CA ILE A 239 -1.46 12.07 13.17
C ILE A 239 -2.50 12.95 12.48
N ALA A 240 -3.50 12.36 11.84
CA ALA A 240 -4.53 13.12 11.14
C ALA A 240 -5.30 14.03 12.09
N ARG A 241 -5.74 13.52 13.23
CA ARG A 241 -6.48 14.32 14.25
C ARG A 241 -5.63 15.41 14.88
N GLU A 242 -4.43 15.09 15.35
CA GLU A 242 -3.54 16.04 16.04
C GLU A 242 -3.11 17.20 15.13
N ASN A 243 -3.07 16.99 13.82
CA ASN A 243 -2.63 18.00 12.86
C ASN A 243 -3.77 18.51 11.96
N SER A 244 -5.04 18.21 12.28
CA SER A 244 -6.23 18.63 11.51
C SER A 244 -6.10 18.29 10.01
N LEU A 245 -5.59 17.09 9.70
CA LEU A 245 -5.35 16.66 8.33
C LEU A 245 -6.56 15.92 7.74
N PRO A 246 -6.70 15.93 6.41
CA PRO A 246 -7.59 15.01 5.72
C PRO A 246 -7.28 13.54 6.05
N PRO A 247 -8.22 12.61 5.83
CA PRO A 247 -7.99 11.19 6.05
C PRO A 247 -6.73 10.70 5.34
N LYS A 248 -5.90 9.95 6.06
CA LYS A 248 -4.71 9.31 5.52
C LYS A 248 -5.09 8.04 4.77
N ILE A 249 -4.23 7.61 3.86
CA ILE A 249 -4.39 6.33 3.17
C ILE A 249 -3.31 5.37 3.69
N LEU A 250 -3.73 4.16 4.04
CA LEU A 250 -2.86 3.04 4.38
C LEU A 250 -2.98 1.97 3.30
N VAL A 251 -1.90 1.73 2.55
CA VAL A 251 -1.80 0.62 1.60
C VAL A 251 -1.19 -0.58 2.32
N VAL A 252 -1.89 -1.73 2.29
CA VAL A 252 -1.43 -3.01 2.83
C VAL A 252 -1.24 -3.98 1.68
N HIS A 253 0.01 -4.36 1.41
CA HIS A 253 0.36 -5.27 0.32
C HIS A 253 -0.08 -6.70 0.62
N ARG A 254 -0.62 -7.41 -0.37
CA ARG A 254 -1.08 -8.78 -0.19
C ARG A 254 -1.21 -9.54 -1.50
N PHE A 255 -0.53 -10.68 -1.62
CA PHE A 255 -0.70 -11.60 -2.75
C PHE A 255 -0.80 -13.08 -2.34
N THR A 256 -0.77 -13.37 -1.03
CA THR A 256 -1.03 -14.71 -0.49
C THR A 256 -1.89 -14.63 0.77
N GLN A 257 -2.51 -15.78 1.12
CA GLN A 257 -3.40 -15.90 2.28
C GLN A 257 -2.75 -15.44 3.59
N ARG A 258 -1.50 -15.90 3.84
CA ARG A 258 -0.83 -15.71 5.13
C ARG A 258 -0.13 -14.37 5.30
N MET A 259 -0.09 -13.53 4.26
CA MET A 259 0.48 -12.20 4.40
C MET A 259 -0.31 -11.33 5.37
N VAL A 260 -1.63 -11.51 5.45
CA VAL A 260 -2.47 -10.83 6.44
C VAL A 260 -3.33 -11.87 7.14
N THR A 261 -3.20 -11.98 8.47
CA THR A 261 -4.01 -12.89 9.29
C THR A 261 -5.06 -12.12 10.08
N ASN A 262 -6.14 -12.81 10.44
CA ASN A 262 -7.24 -12.25 11.24
C ASN A 262 -7.87 -10.98 10.63
N TYR A 263 -7.96 -10.88 9.30
CA TYR A 263 -8.41 -9.68 8.58
C TYR A 263 -9.74 -9.10 9.10
N LYS A 264 -10.67 -9.95 9.59
CA LYS A 264 -11.94 -9.54 10.18
C LYS A 264 -11.78 -8.70 11.44
N SER A 265 -10.62 -8.75 12.08
CA SER A 265 -10.27 -7.99 13.28
C SER A 265 -9.59 -6.66 12.94
N ILE A 266 -9.44 -6.31 11.66
CA ILE A 266 -8.95 -5.00 11.24
C ILE A 266 -10.04 -3.97 11.54
N LYS A 267 -9.66 -2.93 12.31
CA LYS A 267 -10.56 -1.85 12.73
C LYS A 267 -10.42 -0.67 11.78
N LEU A 268 -11.51 -0.26 11.17
CA LEU A 268 -11.57 0.95 10.35
C LEU A 268 -11.67 2.20 11.23
N ASP A 269 -11.10 3.30 10.75
CA ASP A 269 -11.13 4.59 11.42
C ASP A 269 -11.50 5.69 10.39
N PRO A 270 -12.38 6.65 10.71
CA PRO A 270 -12.82 7.67 9.76
C PRO A 270 -11.67 8.57 9.23
N ASN A 271 -10.56 8.63 9.96
CA ASN A 271 -9.38 9.40 9.56
C ASN A 271 -8.38 8.58 8.72
N VAL A 272 -8.68 7.29 8.42
CA VAL A 272 -7.78 6.42 7.65
C VAL A 272 -8.56 5.58 6.66
N GLN A 273 -8.15 5.65 5.40
CA GLN A 273 -8.66 4.85 4.30
C GLN A 273 -7.72 3.65 4.06
N VAL A 274 -8.18 2.45 4.34
CA VAL A 274 -7.38 1.21 4.21
C VAL A 274 -7.56 0.61 2.83
N VAL A 275 -6.45 0.38 2.13
CA VAL A 275 -6.42 -0.27 0.82
C VAL A 275 -5.74 -1.63 0.95
N MET A 276 -6.48 -2.72 0.73
CA MET A 276 -5.90 -4.06 0.55
C MET A 276 -5.42 -4.19 -0.89
N HIS A 277 -4.11 -4.24 -1.06
CA HIS A 277 -3.47 -4.09 -2.36
C HIS A 277 -2.93 -5.43 -2.88
N MET A 278 -3.57 -5.99 -3.93
CA MET A 278 -3.06 -7.17 -4.62
C MET A 278 -1.78 -6.81 -5.38
N ASP A 279 -0.64 -7.31 -4.93
CA ASP A 279 0.66 -6.98 -5.50
C ASP A 279 1.49 -8.18 -6.01
N GLY A 280 0.84 -9.30 -6.27
CA GLY A 280 1.44 -10.43 -6.98
C GLY A 280 1.74 -10.12 -8.45
N TRP A 281 2.87 -10.62 -8.96
CA TRP A 281 3.20 -10.55 -10.38
C TRP A 281 2.84 -11.84 -11.11
N GLY A 282 2.68 -11.77 -12.42
CA GLY A 282 2.42 -12.91 -13.28
C GLY A 282 1.36 -12.64 -14.35
N PRO A 283 0.94 -13.67 -15.09
CA PRO A 283 -0.09 -13.53 -16.12
C PRO A 283 -1.44 -13.12 -15.50
N PRO A 284 -2.33 -12.50 -16.30
CA PRO A 284 -3.63 -12.00 -15.83
C PRO A 284 -4.45 -13.00 -15.02
N SER A 285 -4.54 -14.25 -15.45
CA SER A 285 -5.31 -15.29 -14.75
C SER A 285 -4.80 -15.51 -13.32
N LEU A 286 -3.49 -15.60 -13.10
CA LEU A 286 -2.91 -15.77 -11.77
C LEU A 286 -3.18 -14.54 -10.89
N LYS A 287 -3.09 -13.35 -11.46
CA LYS A 287 -3.35 -12.09 -10.75
C LYS A 287 -4.82 -11.95 -10.38
N MET A 288 -5.74 -12.31 -11.29
CA MET A 288 -7.17 -12.34 -11.03
C MET A 288 -7.54 -13.36 -9.95
N ASP A 289 -6.91 -14.55 -9.96
CA ASP A 289 -7.10 -15.55 -8.91
C ASP A 289 -6.63 -15.02 -7.54
N SER A 290 -5.45 -14.42 -7.47
CA SER A 290 -4.93 -13.81 -6.24
C SER A 290 -5.84 -12.66 -5.75
N TYR A 291 -6.34 -11.83 -6.66
CA TYR A 291 -7.27 -10.75 -6.33
C TYR A 291 -8.57 -11.31 -5.76
N ARG A 292 -9.19 -12.30 -6.43
CA ARG A 292 -10.40 -12.97 -5.97
C ARG A 292 -10.20 -13.63 -4.61
N ASP A 293 -9.14 -14.42 -4.44
CA ASP A 293 -8.97 -15.30 -3.29
C ASP A 293 -8.47 -14.58 -2.04
N TYR A 294 -7.67 -13.53 -2.18
CA TYR A 294 -7.02 -12.87 -1.04
C TYR A 294 -7.51 -11.44 -0.78
N ILE A 295 -8.16 -10.81 -1.75
CA ILE A 295 -8.67 -9.45 -1.60
C ILE A 295 -10.20 -9.44 -1.54
N VAL A 296 -10.87 -10.08 -2.53
CA VAL A 296 -12.33 -10.04 -2.63
C VAL A 296 -12.99 -10.91 -1.56
N LYS A 297 -12.49 -12.14 -1.34
CA LYS A 297 -13.02 -13.07 -0.31
C LYS A 297 -12.70 -12.63 1.13
N GLU A 298 -11.71 -11.76 1.29
CA GLU A 298 -11.30 -11.23 2.58
C GLU A 298 -11.36 -9.69 2.58
N PRO A 299 -12.55 -9.11 2.44
CA PRO A 299 -12.75 -7.68 2.27
C PRO A 299 -12.40 -6.91 3.56
N VAL A 300 -11.80 -5.73 3.39
CA VAL A 300 -11.54 -4.78 4.49
C VAL A 300 -12.23 -3.46 4.20
N GLN A 301 -11.72 -2.63 3.26
CA GLN A 301 -12.36 -1.37 2.89
C GLN A 301 -12.24 -1.10 1.38
N TYR A 302 -11.08 -0.64 0.93
CA TYR A 302 -10.81 -0.40 -0.49
C TYR A 302 -9.85 -1.44 -1.05
N THR A 303 -9.84 -1.59 -2.36
CA THR A 303 -8.98 -2.56 -3.03
C THR A 303 -7.98 -1.86 -3.95
N GLY A 304 -6.80 -2.48 -4.09
CA GLY A 304 -5.77 -2.06 -5.02
C GLY A 304 -5.26 -3.21 -5.89
N PHE A 305 -4.64 -2.84 -7.02
CA PHE A 305 -4.11 -3.79 -7.99
C PHE A 305 -2.76 -3.31 -8.52
N LYS A 306 -1.74 -4.15 -8.45
CA LYS A 306 -0.40 -3.86 -8.94
C LYS A 306 -0.19 -4.40 -10.35
N LEU A 307 0.53 -3.65 -11.15
CA LEU A 307 0.90 -3.97 -12.52
C LEU A 307 2.43 -3.88 -12.64
N PHE A 308 3.05 -4.93 -13.18
CA PHE A 308 4.50 -4.99 -13.31
C PHE A 308 4.88 -4.93 -14.79
N TYR A 309 5.43 -3.80 -15.24
CA TYR A 309 5.79 -3.58 -16.64
C TYR A 309 6.66 -4.70 -17.25
N LYS A 310 7.50 -5.34 -16.45
CA LYS A 310 8.43 -6.38 -16.90
C LYS A 310 8.04 -7.78 -16.42
N ASN A 311 7.60 -7.90 -15.16
CA ASN A 311 7.41 -9.22 -14.57
C ASN A 311 6.11 -9.87 -15.02
N ASP A 312 5.04 -9.09 -15.29
CA ASP A 312 3.77 -9.63 -15.81
C ASP A 312 3.90 -10.19 -17.23
N LEU A 313 4.97 -9.82 -17.95
CA LEU A 313 5.29 -10.33 -19.29
C LEU A 313 6.08 -11.64 -19.26
N LYS A 314 6.54 -12.09 -18.10
CA LYS A 314 7.34 -13.32 -17.99
C LYS A 314 6.44 -14.54 -18.12
N LYS A 315 6.92 -15.53 -18.91
CA LYS A 315 6.29 -16.85 -18.95
C LYS A 315 6.36 -17.48 -17.57
N VAL A 316 5.22 -17.90 -17.04
CA VAL A 316 5.13 -18.76 -15.88
C VAL A 316 5.36 -20.21 -16.34
N ASP A 317 5.61 -21.15 -15.41
CA ASP A 317 5.86 -22.58 -15.68
C ASP A 317 5.01 -23.07 -16.86
N PRO A 318 5.62 -23.65 -17.92
CA PRO A 318 4.88 -24.16 -19.08
C PRO A 318 3.78 -25.18 -18.75
N ARG A 319 3.87 -25.80 -17.57
CA ARG A 319 2.88 -26.75 -17.04
C ARG A 319 1.69 -26.07 -16.37
N SER A 320 1.74 -24.75 -16.14
CA SER A 320 0.63 -24.02 -15.55
C SER A 320 -0.46 -23.76 -16.59
N ASN A 321 -1.72 -23.73 -16.15
CA ASN A 321 -2.85 -23.34 -17.00
C ASN A 321 -2.88 -21.83 -17.32
N HIS A 322 -1.92 -21.06 -16.77
CA HIS A 322 -1.81 -19.62 -16.95
C HIS A 322 -1.10 -19.31 -18.28
N LYS A 323 -1.89 -19.16 -19.34
CA LYS A 323 -1.39 -18.86 -20.69
C LYS A 323 -1.41 -17.37 -20.97
N SER A 324 -0.59 -16.96 -21.96
CA SER A 324 -0.58 -15.59 -22.51
C SER A 324 -0.24 -14.47 -21.49
N PRO A 325 1.02 -14.42 -21.01
CA PRO A 325 1.45 -13.32 -20.17
C PRO A 325 1.36 -12.00 -20.93
N HIS A 326 0.70 -11.01 -20.35
CA HIS A 326 0.66 -9.64 -20.82
C HIS A 326 0.40 -8.69 -19.66
N LEU A 327 0.74 -7.43 -19.83
CA LEU A 327 0.38 -6.37 -18.90
C LEU A 327 -1.13 -6.10 -19.03
N MET A 328 -1.90 -6.33 -17.97
CA MET A 328 -3.33 -6.05 -17.99
C MET A 328 -3.60 -4.57 -18.32
N THR A 329 -4.52 -4.34 -19.21
CA THR A 329 -4.98 -3.01 -19.59
C THR A 329 -5.89 -2.41 -18.50
N PRO A 330 -6.07 -1.07 -18.46
CA PRO A 330 -7.04 -0.46 -17.58
C PRO A 330 -8.44 -1.07 -17.70
N THR A 331 -8.90 -1.37 -18.94
CA THR A 331 -10.22 -1.97 -19.18
C THR A 331 -10.35 -3.35 -18.53
N GLU A 332 -9.33 -4.20 -18.62
CA GLU A 332 -9.34 -5.54 -17.99
C GLU A 332 -9.37 -5.44 -16.46
N VAL A 333 -8.62 -4.51 -15.89
CA VAL A 333 -8.62 -4.31 -14.43
C VAL A 333 -9.93 -3.67 -13.96
N LEU A 334 -10.52 -2.77 -14.74
CA LEU A 334 -11.81 -2.16 -14.44
C LEU A 334 -12.99 -3.14 -14.53
N ALA A 335 -12.82 -4.28 -15.21
CA ALA A 335 -13.79 -5.36 -15.22
C ALA A 335 -13.82 -6.19 -13.92
N LEU A 336 -12.83 -6.05 -13.05
CA LEU A 336 -12.79 -6.73 -11.75
C LEU A 336 -13.88 -6.19 -10.81
N THR A 337 -14.39 -7.06 -9.94
CA THR A 337 -15.39 -6.69 -8.93
C THR A 337 -14.89 -7.11 -7.52
N PRO A 338 -14.78 -6.17 -6.56
CA PRO A 338 -14.93 -4.72 -6.72
C PRO A 338 -13.86 -4.11 -7.64
N ARG A 339 -14.14 -2.98 -8.27
CA ARG A 339 -13.14 -2.25 -9.08
C ARG A 339 -12.05 -1.70 -8.18
N PRO A 340 -10.75 -1.99 -8.46
CA PRO A 340 -9.67 -1.40 -7.69
C PRO A 340 -9.63 0.12 -7.80
N LEU A 341 -9.44 0.79 -6.66
CA LEU A 341 -9.31 2.25 -6.58
C LEU A 341 -7.87 2.72 -6.39
N TYR A 342 -6.96 1.81 -6.09
CA TYR A 342 -5.52 2.07 -6.03
C TYR A 342 -4.80 1.17 -7.04
N ILE A 343 -4.15 1.80 -8.00
CA ILE A 343 -3.38 1.12 -9.05
C ILE A 343 -1.91 1.47 -8.87
N GLN A 344 -1.05 0.46 -8.85
CA GLN A 344 0.38 0.65 -8.68
C GLN A 344 1.15 0.02 -9.83
N TYR A 345 2.02 0.80 -10.46
CA TYR A 345 2.96 0.32 -11.48
C TYR A 345 4.37 0.16 -10.92
N GLN A 346 4.98 -1.01 -11.23
CA GLN A 346 6.37 -1.32 -10.87
C GLN A 346 7.17 -1.79 -12.07
#